data_05e051efb3747f29dbd03331617ae975
#
_entry.id   05e051efb3747f29dbd03331617ae975
#
_cell.length_a   1.000
_cell.length_b   1.000
_cell.length_c   1.000
_cell.angle_alpha   90.00
_cell.angle_beta   90.00
_cell.angle_gamma   90.00
#
_symmetry.space_group_name_H-M   'P 1'
#
loop_
_entity.id
_entity.type
_entity.pdbx_description
1 polymer ?
#
loop_
_entity_poly.entity_id
_entity_poly.type
_entity_poly.pdbx_seq_one_letter_code
_entity_poly.pdbx_strand_id
1 'polypeptide(L)'
;MNRVVIYGGTGGIGMATARALRKRGIPLHLAARDAGRLEEVAADLGETTFTAGDVTDPAHFAIVTQEAGDTLAGLVYAVGTINLKPLAKLTADDVVMDFKLNALGALLALQAAAPALKARAGEAGAGVVLFSTVAVAQGFAAHASVAMAKGAVEGLALSLAAELSPHIRINVVAPSLTRTPLAAAITGNETLASGIASMHALQRLGTPEDIGALAAFLVSAEAGWITGQVIGADGGRSTLRTKG
;
A
#
# COMPACT_ATOMS: atom_id res chain seq x y z
N MET A 1 10.05 -14.55 -15.94
CA MET A 1 8.72 -13.96 -15.65
C MET A 1 8.93 -12.69 -14.85
N ASN A 2 8.20 -11.61 -15.16
CA ASN A 2 8.38 -10.33 -14.51
C ASN A 2 7.72 -10.35 -13.13
N ARG A 3 8.47 -10.02 -12.07
CA ARG A 3 7.98 -10.01 -10.69
C ARG A 3 7.19 -8.75 -10.36
N VAL A 4 6.31 -8.84 -9.38
CA VAL A 4 5.77 -7.69 -8.65
C VAL A 4 6.57 -7.51 -7.36
N VAL A 5 7.10 -6.32 -7.14
CA VAL A 5 7.77 -5.95 -5.88
C VAL A 5 6.73 -5.50 -4.86
N ILE A 6 6.83 -6.00 -3.61
CA ILE A 6 5.92 -5.62 -2.53
C ILE A 6 6.74 -5.16 -1.32
N TYR A 7 6.81 -3.86 -1.09
CA TYR A 7 7.32 -3.30 0.17
C TYR A 7 6.28 -3.47 1.27
N GLY A 8 6.71 -3.93 2.44
CA GLY A 8 5.82 -4.31 3.52
C GLY A 8 5.14 -5.67 3.30
N GLY A 9 5.77 -6.56 2.53
CA GLY A 9 5.22 -7.85 2.11
C GLY A 9 4.87 -8.82 3.25
N THR A 10 5.43 -8.63 4.44
CA THR A 10 5.09 -9.41 5.66
C THR A 10 3.98 -8.79 6.51
N GLY A 11 3.51 -7.58 6.18
CA GLY A 11 2.43 -6.89 6.87
C GLY A 11 1.04 -7.38 6.44
N GLY A 12 -0.02 -6.99 7.15
CA GLY A 12 -1.37 -7.50 6.88
C GLY A 12 -1.82 -7.32 5.43
N ILE A 13 -1.85 -6.08 4.92
CA ILE A 13 -2.29 -5.77 3.55
C ILE A 13 -1.27 -6.29 2.52
N GLY A 14 0.04 -6.09 2.76
CA GLY A 14 1.08 -6.55 1.85
C GLY A 14 1.05 -8.07 1.65
N MET A 15 0.89 -8.82 2.73
CA MET A 15 0.75 -10.29 2.71
C MET A 15 -0.51 -10.74 1.96
N ALA A 16 -1.65 -10.10 2.22
CA ALA A 16 -2.91 -10.43 1.54
C ALA A 16 -2.79 -10.14 0.03
N THR A 17 -2.13 -9.03 -0.34
CA THR A 17 -1.82 -8.72 -1.75
C THR A 17 -0.91 -9.78 -2.37
N ALA A 18 0.15 -10.18 -1.66
CA ALA A 18 1.07 -11.22 -2.10
C ALA A 18 0.35 -12.54 -2.38
N ARG A 19 -0.49 -12.99 -1.45
CA ARG A 19 -1.30 -14.21 -1.63
C ARG A 19 -2.27 -14.11 -2.82
N ALA A 20 -2.91 -12.96 -3.01
CA ALA A 20 -3.83 -12.74 -4.13
C ALA A 20 -3.10 -12.76 -5.49
N LEU A 21 -1.87 -12.23 -5.56
CA LEU A 21 -1.03 -12.26 -6.76
C LEU A 21 -0.50 -13.67 -7.04
N ARG A 22 -0.07 -14.40 -6.00
CA ARG A 22 0.39 -15.79 -6.16
C ARG A 22 -0.71 -16.73 -6.65
N LYS A 23 -1.96 -16.53 -6.20
CA LYS A 23 -3.12 -17.26 -6.76
C LYS A 23 -3.35 -17.01 -8.25
N ARG A 24 -2.85 -15.89 -8.79
CA ARG A 24 -2.84 -15.56 -10.23
C ARG A 24 -1.58 -16.03 -10.95
N GLY A 25 -0.70 -16.77 -10.28
CA GLY A 25 0.58 -17.25 -10.86
C GLY A 25 1.63 -16.16 -11.06
N ILE A 26 1.48 -14.98 -10.45
CA ILE A 26 2.42 -13.87 -10.60
C ILE A 26 3.58 -14.05 -9.60
N PRO A 27 4.85 -14.15 -10.06
CA PRO A 27 6.00 -14.24 -9.18
C PRO A 27 6.26 -12.92 -8.45
N LEU A 28 6.82 -13.00 -7.23
CA LEU A 28 6.96 -11.86 -6.33
C LEU A 28 8.41 -11.62 -5.91
N HIS A 29 8.66 -10.38 -5.51
CA HIS A 29 9.80 -10.00 -4.69
C HIS A 29 9.31 -9.20 -3.48
N LEU A 30 9.55 -9.70 -2.26
CA LEU A 30 9.09 -9.07 -1.03
C LEU A 30 10.20 -8.27 -0.38
N ALA A 31 9.87 -7.09 0.14
CA ALA A 31 10.77 -6.28 0.94
C ALA A 31 10.14 -5.98 2.31
N ALA A 32 10.87 -6.26 3.40
CA ALA A 32 10.49 -5.96 4.77
C ALA A 32 11.73 -5.99 5.69
N ARG A 33 11.57 -5.62 6.97
CA ARG A 33 12.70 -5.52 7.89
C ARG A 33 13.17 -6.86 8.47
N ASP A 34 12.24 -7.78 8.69
CA ASP A 34 12.49 -9.06 9.36
C ASP A 34 12.82 -10.15 8.33
N ALA A 35 14.11 -10.53 8.25
CA ALA A 35 14.61 -11.52 7.31
C ALA A 35 14.02 -12.91 7.55
N GLY A 36 13.90 -13.34 8.82
CA GLY A 36 13.34 -14.65 9.15
C GLY A 36 11.87 -14.75 8.75
N ARG A 37 11.10 -13.68 9.00
CA ARG A 37 9.71 -13.63 8.57
C ARG A 37 9.55 -13.60 7.05
N LEU A 38 10.45 -12.93 6.34
CA LEU A 38 10.46 -12.93 4.87
C LEU A 38 10.75 -14.32 4.31
N GLU A 39 11.71 -15.04 4.89
CA GLU A 39 12.06 -16.42 4.49
C GLU A 39 10.86 -17.37 4.65
N GLU A 40 10.21 -17.37 5.83
CA GLU A 40 9.00 -18.16 6.07
C GLU A 40 7.89 -17.86 5.04
N VAL A 41 7.64 -16.57 4.80
CA VAL A 41 6.59 -16.12 3.88
C VAL A 41 6.92 -16.48 2.43
N ALA A 42 8.17 -16.33 2.02
CA ALA A 42 8.60 -16.68 0.67
C ALA A 42 8.49 -18.19 0.42
N ALA A 43 8.83 -19.00 1.42
CA ALA A 43 8.65 -20.45 1.35
C ALA A 43 7.17 -20.87 1.24
N ASP A 44 6.28 -20.26 2.03
CA ASP A 44 4.82 -20.51 1.97
C ASP A 44 4.21 -20.13 0.62
N LEU A 45 4.63 -19.00 0.05
CA LEU A 45 4.07 -18.46 -1.21
C LEU A 45 4.60 -19.16 -2.47
N GLY A 46 5.81 -19.71 -2.46
CA GLY A 46 6.50 -20.23 -3.65
C GLY A 46 6.79 -19.16 -4.71
N GLU A 47 7.74 -19.39 -5.60
CA GLU A 47 8.17 -18.43 -6.66
C GLU A 47 8.29 -16.99 -6.16
N THR A 48 8.80 -16.82 -4.96
CA THR A 48 8.92 -15.56 -4.25
C THR A 48 10.35 -15.40 -3.76
N THR A 49 11.00 -14.32 -4.14
CA THR A 49 12.29 -13.88 -3.60
C THR A 49 12.09 -12.75 -2.61
N PHE A 50 13.12 -12.35 -1.87
CA PHE A 50 12.97 -11.27 -0.89
C PHE A 50 14.29 -10.54 -0.62
N THR A 51 14.17 -9.30 -0.14
CA THR A 51 15.27 -8.48 0.40
C THR A 51 14.87 -7.95 1.77
N ALA A 52 15.68 -8.22 2.78
CA ALA A 52 15.51 -7.65 4.11
C ALA A 52 16.18 -6.26 4.20
N GLY A 53 15.47 -5.29 4.81
CA GLY A 53 16.02 -3.94 5.02
C GLY A 53 14.98 -2.93 5.46
N ASP A 54 15.44 -1.73 5.79
CA ASP A 54 14.60 -0.65 6.29
C ASP A 54 14.37 0.42 5.20
N VAL A 55 13.12 0.76 4.94
CA VAL A 55 12.72 1.82 4.00
C VAL A 55 13.12 3.24 4.46
N THR A 56 13.68 3.38 5.65
CA THR A 56 14.30 4.64 6.07
C THR A 56 15.73 4.82 5.55
N ASP A 57 16.35 3.75 5.02
CA ASP A 57 17.63 3.78 4.32
C ASP A 57 17.39 3.93 2.81
N PRO A 58 17.78 5.06 2.19
CA PRO A 58 17.59 5.27 0.75
C PRO A 58 18.31 4.23 -0.13
N ALA A 59 19.44 3.65 0.33
CA ALA A 59 20.15 2.64 -0.44
C ALA A 59 19.37 1.33 -0.59
N HIS A 60 18.49 1.02 0.36
CA HIS A 60 17.67 -0.18 0.36
C HIS A 60 16.82 -0.32 -0.91
N PHE A 61 16.28 0.77 -1.45
CA PHE A 61 15.41 0.73 -2.64
C PHE A 61 16.16 0.27 -3.90
N ALA A 62 17.41 0.69 -4.08
CA ALA A 62 18.24 0.24 -5.19
C ALA A 62 18.57 -1.25 -5.08
N ILE A 63 18.90 -1.74 -3.87
CA ILE A 63 19.17 -3.17 -3.60
C ILE A 63 17.94 -4.01 -3.92
N VAL A 64 16.76 -3.62 -3.40
CA VAL A 64 15.49 -4.34 -3.67
C VAL A 64 15.22 -4.43 -5.18
N THR A 65 15.39 -3.33 -5.91
CA THR A 65 15.15 -3.33 -7.36
C THR A 65 16.11 -4.24 -8.10
N GLN A 66 17.41 -4.19 -7.76
CA GLN A 66 18.44 -5.02 -8.36
C GLN A 66 18.16 -6.51 -8.13
N GLU A 67 17.80 -6.91 -6.91
CA GLU A 67 17.51 -8.31 -6.57
C GLU A 67 16.17 -8.80 -7.15
N ALA A 68 15.21 -7.89 -7.35
CA ALA A 68 13.94 -8.21 -8.00
C ALA A 68 14.10 -8.48 -9.51
N GLY A 69 15.06 -7.81 -10.17
CA GLY A 69 15.44 -8.02 -11.57
C GLY A 69 15.22 -6.80 -12.46
N ASP A 70 15.75 -6.89 -13.68
CA ASP A 70 15.81 -5.79 -14.67
C ASP A 70 14.46 -5.44 -15.30
N THR A 71 13.44 -6.27 -15.12
CA THR A 71 12.09 -6.06 -15.64
C THR A 71 11.05 -6.45 -14.59
N LEU A 72 10.18 -5.48 -14.25
CA LEU A 72 9.16 -5.65 -13.21
C LEU A 72 7.74 -5.57 -13.80
N ALA A 73 6.87 -6.47 -13.36
CA ALA A 73 5.44 -6.45 -13.70
C ALA A 73 4.69 -5.34 -12.95
N GLY A 74 5.17 -4.96 -11.77
CA GLY A 74 4.54 -3.93 -10.96
C GLY A 74 5.23 -3.73 -9.63
N LEU A 75 4.71 -2.76 -8.87
CA LEU A 75 5.17 -2.40 -7.54
C LEU A 75 3.98 -2.12 -6.63
N VAL A 76 4.03 -2.63 -5.41
CA VAL A 76 3.08 -2.35 -4.34
C VAL A 76 3.84 -1.79 -3.13
N TYR A 77 3.52 -0.57 -2.71
CA TYR A 77 4.12 0.03 -1.53
C TYR A 77 3.14 -0.01 -0.36
N ALA A 78 3.22 -1.07 0.46
CA ALA A 78 2.32 -1.33 1.58
C ALA A 78 2.94 -1.01 2.96
N VAL A 79 3.98 -0.17 2.98
CA VAL A 79 4.54 0.37 4.22
C VAL A 79 3.75 1.60 4.65
N GLY A 80 3.51 1.74 5.95
CA GLY A 80 2.80 2.89 6.48
C GLY A 80 2.76 2.91 8.00
N THR A 81 2.14 3.96 8.52
CA THR A 81 1.99 4.21 9.97
C THR A 81 0.52 4.46 10.32
N ILE A 82 0.18 4.25 11.59
CA ILE A 82 -1.05 4.75 12.22
C ILE A 82 -0.61 5.54 13.46
N ASN A 83 -0.38 6.85 13.28
CA ASN A 83 -0.02 7.76 14.35
C ASN A 83 -1.21 8.69 14.62
N LEU A 84 -1.97 8.39 15.68
CA LEU A 84 -3.18 9.12 16.04
C LEU A 84 -2.90 9.97 17.29
N LYS A 85 -2.67 11.27 17.08
CA LYS A 85 -2.40 12.22 18.14
C LYS A 85 -3.26 13.49 18.01
N PRO A 86 -3.89 13.96 19.09
CA PRO A 86 -4.52 15.28 19.11
C PRO A 86 -3.50 16.37 18.79
N LEU A 87 -3.94 17.48 18.18
CA LEU A 87 -3.08 18.59 17.77
C LEU A 87 -2.12 19.05 18.90
N ALA A 88 -2.61 19.15 20.14
CA ALA A 88 -1.80 19.57 21.27
C ALA A 88 -0.65 18.62 21.67
N LYS A 89 -0.66 17.37 21.17
CA LYS A 89 0.37 16.34 21.44
C LYS A 89 1.18 15.98 20.20
N LEU A 90 0.84 16.54 19.04
CA LEU A 90 1.53 16.26 17.79
C LEU A 90 2.86 17.02 17.75
N THR A 91 3.95 16.33 17.48
CA THR A 91 5.28 16.92 17.33
C THR A 91 5.70 17.01 15.87
N ALA A 92 6.69 17.85 15.58
CA ALA A 92 7.29 17.92 14.23
C ALA A 92 7.89 16.57 13.82
N ASP A 93 8.53 15.86 14.75
CA ASP A 93 9.14 14.54 14.47
C ASP A 93 8.09 13.49 14.10
N ASP A 94 6.90 13.53 14.72
CA ASP A 94 5.78 12.65 14.32
C ASP A 94 5.41 12.87 12.84
N VAL A 95 5.28 14.13 12.44
CA VAL A 95 4.90 14.51 11.06
C VAL A 95 5.99 14.12 10.07
N VAL A 96 7.25 14.41 10.40
CA VAL A 96 8.40 14.06 9.56
C VAL A 96 8.53 12.56 9.39
N MET A 97 8.35 11.78 10.48
CA MET A 97 8.42 10.32 10.42
C MET A 97 7.28 9.73 9.60
N ASP A 98 6.05 10.19 9.80
CA ASP A 98 4.89 9.75 9.00
C ASP A 98 5.09 10.08 7.51
N PHE A 99 5.58 11.27 7.19
CA PHE A 99 5.88 11.66 5.81
C PHE A 99 7.00 10.78 5.22
N LYS A 100 8.08 10.57 5.97
CA LYS A 100 9.23 9.76 5.55
C LYS A 100 8.83 8.33 5.19
N LEU A 101 8.05 7.68 6.07
CA LEU A 101 7.65 6.28 5.86
C LEU A 101 6.58 6.12 4.78
N ASN A 102 5.63 7.04 4.68
CA ASN A 102 4.50 6.90 3.77
C ASN A 102 4.78 7.48 2.38
N ALA A 103 5.15 8.77 2.29
CA ALA A 103 5.26 9.48 1.01
C ALA A 103 6.68 9.40 0.42
N LEU A 104 7.70 9.76 1.20
CA LEU A 104 9.08 9.73 0.71
C LEU A 104 9.53 8.31 0.37
N GLY A 105 9.21 7.32 1.20
CA GLY A 105 9.52 5.92 0.91
C GLY A 105 8.84 5.42 -0.37
N ALA A 106 7.58 5.81 -0.62
CA ALA A 106 6.89 5.48 -1.86
C ALA A 106 7.55 6.13 -3.09
N LEU A 107 7.97 7.40 -2.98
CA LEU A 107 8.71 8.10 -4.03
C LEU A 107 10.02 7.39 -4.35
N LEU A 108 10.83 7.08 -3.34
CA LEU A 108 12.14 6.44 -3.52
C LEU A 108 12.01 5.02 -4.10
N ALA A 109 10.99 4.26 -3.66
CA ALA A 109 10.70 2.94 -4.24
C ALA A 109 10.34 3.04 -5.73
N LEU A 110 9.50 4.00 -6.11
CA LEU A 110 9.16 4.25 -7.51
C LEU A 110 10.36 4.74 -8.32
N GLN A 111 11.14 5.67 -7.78
CA GLN A 111 12.33 6.21 -8.45
C GLN A 111 13.34 5.11 -8.77
N ALA A 112 13.62 4.22 -7.82
CA ALA A 112 14.52 3.09 -8.02
C ALA A 112 13.97 2.07 -9.04
N ALA A 113 12.67 1.77 -8.98
CA ALA A 113 12.04 0.75 -9.82
C ALA A 113 11.63 1.24 -11.21
N ALA A 114 11.53 2.55 -11.46
CA ALA A 114 10.99 3.10 -12.70
C ALA A 114 11.66 2.57 -13.98
N PRO A 115 13.00 2.42 -14.07
CA PRO A 115 13.62 1.81 -15.26
C PRO A 115 13.14 0.39 -15.52
N ALA A 116 13.10 -0.46 -14.49
CA ALA A 116 12.68 -1.86 -14.60
C ALA A 116 11.17 -2.00 -14.87
N LEU A 117 10.34 -1.09 -14.36
CA LEU A 117 8.91 -1.01 -14.67
C LEU A 117 8.67 -0.59 -16.13
N LYS A 118 9.42 0.40 -16.63
CA LYS A 118 9.34 0.84 -18.04
C LYS A 118 9.83 -0.22 -19.03
N ALA A 119 10.77 -1.08 -18.60
CA ALA A 119 11.29 -2.16 -19.43
C ALA A 119 10.26 -3.27 -19.68
N ARG A 120 9.12 -3.27 -18.99
CA ARG A 120 8.05 -4.25 -19.22
C ARG A 120 7.43 -4.05 -20.60
N ALA A 121 7.47 -5.11 -21.41
CA ALA A 121 6.75 -5.14 -22.68
C ALA A 121 5.25 -5.43 -22.48
N GLY A 122 4.40 -4.82 -23.34
CA GLY A 122 2.96 -5.07 -23.38
C GLY A 122 2.11 -3.81 -23.24
N GLU A 123 0.91 -3.82 -23.82
CA GLU A 123 0.01 -2.66 -23.89
C GLU A 123 -0.52 -2.18 -22.53
N ALA A 124 -0.67 -3.11 -21.57
CA ALA A 124 -1.19 -2.76 -20.24
C ALA A 124 -0.18 -2.00 -19.34
N GLY A 125 1.09 -1.92 -19.75
CA GLY A 125 2.16 -1.33 -18.94
C GLY A 125 2.38 -2.03 -17.59
N ALA A 126 3.28 -1.51 -16.77
CA ALA A 126 3.47 -1.96 -15.39
C ALA A 126 2.42 -1.32 -14.47
N GLY A 127 1.96 -2.03 -13.44
CA GLY A 127 1.03 -1.50 -12.44
C GLY A 127 1.74 -1.08 -11.16
N VAL A 128 1.37 0.06 -10.59
CA VAL A 128 1.82 0.52 -9.27
C VAL A 128 0.63 0.78 -8.38
N VAL A 129 0.71 0.29 -7.13
CA VAL A 129 -0.33 0.53 -6.12
C VAL A 129 0.29 1.12 -4.87
N LEU A 130 -0.22 2.27 -4.48
CA LEU A 130 0.08 2.94 -3.23
C LEU A 130 -1.14 2.90 -2.29
N PHE A 131 -0.93 3.15 -1.00
CA PHE A 131 -2.02 3.15 -0.03
C PHE A 131 -2.19 4.51 0.64
N SER A 132 -3.39 5.05 0.56
CA SER A 132 -3.88 6.19 1.31
C SER A 132 -4.78 5.75 2.48
N THR A 133 -5.76 6.53 2.83
CA THR A 133 -6.78 6.30 3.85
C THR A 133 -8.00 7.17 3.57
N VAL A 134 -9.18 6.71 3.94
CA VAL A 134 -10.40 7.55 3.91
C VAL A 134 -10.26 8.83 4.74
N ALA A 135 -9.32 8.89 5.68
CA ALA A 135 -9.07 10.07 6.50
C ALA A 135 -8.51 11.28 5.72
N VAL A 136 -8.07 11.11 4.48
CA VAL A 136 -7.69 12.23 3.60
C VAL A 136 -8.92 12.97 3.09
N ALA A 137 -9.91 12.20 2.61
CA ALA A 137 -11.15 12.78 2.06
C ALA A 137 -12.16 13.17 3.16
N GLN A 138 -12.12 12.46 4.30
CA GLN A 138 -12.97 12.72 5.47
C GLN A 138 -12.12 13.17 6.64
N GLY A 139 -12.39 14.32 7.23
CA GLY A 139 -11.70 14.79 8.42
C GLY A 139 -12.01 13.94 9.65
N PHE A 140 -10.97 13.37 10.27
CA PHE A 140 -11.09 12.67 11.54
C PHE A 140 -10.22 13.35 12.61
N ALA A 141 -10.74 13.44 13.83
CA ALA A 141 -9.98 13.96 14.96
C ALA A 141 -8.71 13.11 15.17
N ALA A 142 -7.62 13.73 15.58
CA ALA A 142 -6.32 13.11 15.85
C ALA A 142 -5.62 12.46 14.64
N HIS A 143 -6.04 12.72 13.40
CA HIS A 143 -5.46 12.13 12.20
C HIS A 143 -4.56 13.11 11.41
N ALA A 144 -4.25 14.30 11.92
CA ALA A 144 -3.58 15.35 11.14
C ALA A 144 -2.27 14.86 10.48
N SER A 145 -1.36 14.20 11.23
CA SER A 145 -0.09 13.73 10.70
C SER A 145 -0.26 12.68 9.60
N VAL A 146 -1.02 11.63 9.87
CA VAL A 146 -1.23 10.55 8.90
C VAL A 146 -2.03 11.03 7.69
N ALA A 147 -3.00 11.94 7.86
CA ALA A 147 -3.77 12.51 6.75
C ALA A 147 -2.87 13.38 5.83
N MET A 148 -1.97 14.19 6.40
CA MET A 148 -0.97 14.94 5.62
C MET A 148 -0.07 14.01 4.80
N ALA A 149 0.50 12.97 5.44
CA ALA A 149 1.39 12.02 4.79
C ALA A 149 0.67 11.22 3.68
N LYS A 150 -0.57 10.80 3.91
CA LYS A 150 -1.36 10.05 2.94
C LYS A 150 -1.93 10.95 1.83
N GLY A 151 -2.25 12.21 2.11
CA GLY A 151 -2.57 13.20 1.08
C GLY A 151 -1.40 13.46 0.14
N ALA A 152 -0.17 13.49 0.69
CA ALA A 152 1.04 13.56 -0.13
C ALA A 152 1.20 12.33 -1.04
N VAL A 153 0.84 11.12 -0.58
CA VAL A 153 0.82 9.90 -1.43
C VAL A 153 -0.18 10.04 -2.58
N GLU A 154 -1.36 10.61 -2.35
CA GLU A 154 -2.36 10.84 -3.41
C GLU A 154 -1.86 11.83 -4.45
N GLY A 155 -1.29 12.96 -4.01
CA GLY A 155 -0.68 13.96 -4.91
C GLY A 155 0.50 13.39 -5.71
N LEU A 156 1.37 12.60 -5.06
CA LEU A 156 2.47 11.88 -5.70
C LEU A 156 1.95 10.93 -6.78
N ALA A 157 0.95 10.12 -6.46
CA ALA A 157 0.39 9.15 -7.40
C ALA A 157 -0.19 9.82 -8.64
N LEU A 158 -0.93 10.91 -8.48
CA LEU A 158 -1.54 11.64 -9.58
C LEU A 158 -0.48 12.26 -10.50
N SER A 159 0.53 12.90 -9.93
CA SER A 159 1.62 13.53 -10.68
C SER A 159 2.43 12.49 -11.46
N LEU A 160 2.86 11.41 -10.80
CA LEU A 160 3.66 10.36 -11.45
C LEU A 160 2.84 9.50 -12.42
N ALA A 161 1.53 9.34 -12.22
CA ALA A 161 0.67 8.70 -13.22
C ALA A 161 0.67 9.47 -14.54
N ALA A 162 0.64 10.81 -14.49
CA ALA A 162 0.74 11.65 -15.68
C ALA A 162 2.13 11.58 -16.32
N GLU A 163 3.20 11.65 -15.53
CA GLU A 163 4.59 11.67 -16.01
C GLU A 163 5.02 10.33 -16.64
N LEU A 164 4.58 9.21 -16.05
CA LEU A 164 5.06 7.87 -16.41
C LEU A 164 4.14 7.12 -17.40
N SER A 165 2.98 7.70 -17.74
CA SER A 165 2.13 7.18 -18.80
C SER A 165 2.84 7.24 -20.16
N PRO A 166 2.56 6.30 -21.09
CA PRO A 166 1.65 5.16 -20.97
C PRO A 166 2.31 3.89 -20.38
N HIS A 167 3.55 3.94 -19.97
CA HIS A 167 4.34 2.77 -19.59
C HIS A 167 4.03 2.24 -18.19
N ILE A 168 3.64 3.13 -17.28
CA ILE A 168 3.38 2.78 -15.88
C ILE A 168 2.04 3.38 -15.46
N ARG A 169 1.14 2.53 -14.95
CA ARG A 169 -0.13 2.92 -14.33
C ARG A 169 0.08 3.03 -12.82
N ILE A 170 -0.41 4.10 -12.22
CA ILE A 170 -0.29 4.32 -10.77
C ILE A 170 -1.67 4.60 -10.19
N ASN A 171 -2.08 3.79 -9.20
CA ASN A 171 -3.34 3.95 -8.50
C ASN A 171 -3.13 3.89 -6.99
N VAL A 172 -4.07 4.45 -6.26
CA VAL A 172 -4.08 4.48 -4.80
C VAL A 172 -5.30 3.75 -4.29
N VAL A 173 -5.11 2.88 -3.30
CA VAL A 173 -6.21 2.32 -2.51
C VAL A 173 -6.32 3.10 -1.22
N ALA A 174 -7.53 3.57 -0.88
CA ALA A 174 -7.83 4.30 0.34
C ALA A 174 -8.72 3.45 1.27
N PRO A 175 -8.13 2.66 2.19
CA PRO A 175 -8.90 1.83 3.13
C PRO A 175 -9.55 2.66 4.24
N SER A 176 -10.65 2.16 4.79
CA SER A 176 -11.06 2.45 6.16
C SER A 176 -10.36 1.49 7.13
N LEU A 177 -10.76 1.52 8.42
CA LEU A 177 -10.14 0.67 9.44
C LEU A 177 -10.23 -0.81 9.05
N THR A 178 -9.05 -1.41 8.95
CA THR A 178 -8.84 -2.80 8.52
C THR A 178 -8.16 -3.58 9.63
N ARG A 179 -8.59 -4.82 9.90
CA ARG A 179 -8.01 -5.72 10.92
C ARG A 179 -6.62 -6.18 10.49
N THR A 180 -5.61 -5.41 10.83
CA THR A 180 -4.19 -5.69 10.54
C THR A 180 -3.37 -5.63 11.83
N PRO A 181 -2.16 -6.23 11.87
CA PRO A 181 -1.24 -6.03 13.00
C PRO A 181 -0.93 -4.55 13.29
N LEU A 182 -0.83 -3.72 12.24
CA LEU A 182 -0.62 -2.27 12.37
C LEU A 182 -1.78 -1.57 13.10
N ALA A 183 -3.01 -2.03 12.92
CA ALA A 183 -4.22 -1.47 13.54
C ALA A 183 -4.60 -2.18 14.86
N ALA A 184 -3.78 -3.10 15.37
CA ALA A 184 -4.12 -3.95 16.53
C ALA A 184 -4.48 -3.14 17.79
N ALA A 185 -3.85 -1.99 18.03
CA ALA A 185 -4.17 -1.12 19.15
C ALA A 185 -5.62 -0.59 19.13
N ILE A 186 -6.22 -0.47 17.94
CA ILE A 186 -7.61 -0.02 17.76
C ILE A 186 -8.52 -1.23 17.65
N THR A 187 -8.18 -2.22 16.82
CA THR A 187 -9.03 -3.37 16.50
C THR A 187 -9.06 -4.42 17.60
N GLY A 188 -8.11 -4.39 18.54
CA GLY A 188 -8.09 -5.25 19.73
C GLY A 188 -9.08 -4.83 20.83
N ASN A 189 -9.62 -3.61 20.77
CA ASN A 189 -10.70 -3.18 21.66
C ASN A 189 -12.05 -3.42 20.95
N GLU A 190 -12.77 -4.47 21.36
CA GLU A 190 -14.01 -4.92 20.70
C GLU A 190 -15.11 -3.84 20.73
N THR A 191 -15.25 -3.06 21.80
CA THR A 191 -16.23 -1.97 21.89
C THR A 191 -15.92 -0.89 20.85
N LEU A 192 -14.67 -0.47 20.74
CA LEU A 192 -14.24 0.52 19.76
C LEU A 192 -14.37 -0.04 18.33
N ALA A 193 -13.93 -1.28 18.13
CA ALA A 193 -14.01 -1.95 16.82
C ALA A 193 -15.45 -2.07 16.32
N SER A 194 -16.39 -2.49 17.20
CA SER A 194 -17.82 -2.59 16.89
C SER A 194 -18.46 -1.23 16.61
N GLY A 195 -18.10 -0.21 17.40
CA GLY A 195 -18.55 1.16 17.16
C GLY A 195 -18.10 1.70 15.80
N ILE A 196 -16.86 1.44 15.40
CA ILE A 196 -16.36 1.81 14.07
C ILE A 196 -16.97 0.96 12.97
N ALA A 197 -17.17 -0.35 13.20
CA ALA A 197 -17.83 -1.24 12.24
C ALA A 197 -19.24 -0.77 11.87
N SER A 198 -20.02 -0.33 12.85
CA SER A 198 -21.39 0.17 12.63
C SER A 198 -21.46 1.47 11.81
N MET A 199 -20.36 2.19 11.66
CA MET A 199 -20.29 3.39 10.80
C MET A 199 -20.06 3.06 9.31
N HIS A 200 -19.77 1.81 8.98
CA HIS A 200 -19.64 1.35 7.59
C HIS A 200 -21.03 0.91 7.07
N ALA A 201 -21.31 1.17 5.80
CA ALA A 201 -22.53 0.68 5.17
C ALA A 201 -22.61 -0.87 5.23
N LEU A 202 -21.46 -1.55 5.10
CA LEU A 202 -21.36 -3.00 5.22
C LEU A 202 -21.30 -3.52 6.67
N GLN A 203 -21.36 -2.64 7.68
CA GLN A 203 -21.44 -2.93 9.12
C GLN A 203 -20.35 -3.88 9.66
N ARG A 204 -19.16 -3.84 9.07
CA ARG A 204 -17.97 -4.57 9.53
C ARG A 204 -16.71 -3.75 9.28
N LEU A 205 -15.64 -4.10 9.96
CA LEU A 205 -14.29 -3.63 9.60
C LEU A 205 -13.81 -4.34 8.34
N GLY A 206 -12.88 -3.70 7.61
CA GLY A 206 -12.18 -4.34 6.53
C GLY A 206 -11.29 -5.49 7.02
N THR A 207 -11.05 -6.47 6.15
CA THR A 207 -10.01 -7.49 6.32
C THR A 207 -8.81 -7.17 5.41
N PRO A 208 -7.61 -7.68 5.70
CA PRO A 208 -6.48 -7.55 4.79
C PRO A 208 -6.81 -8.03 3.37
N GLU A 209 -7.63 -9.08 3.25
CA GLU A 209 -8.06 -9.69 1.99
C GLU A 209 -8.94 -8.75 1.17
N ASP A 210 -9.84 -7.99 1.79
CA ASP A 210 -10.66 -6.98 1.09
C ASP A 210 -9.77 -5.97 0.34
N ILE A 211 -8.71 -5.52 1.00
CA ILE A 211 -7.78 -4.53 0.46
C ILE A 211 -6.79 -5.16 -0.52
N GLY A 212 -6.25 -6.32 -0.15
CA GLY A 212 -5.26 -7.05 -0.94
C GLY A 212 -5.81 -7.51 -2.29
N ALA A 213 -7.07 -7.90 -2.35
CA ALA A 213 -7.72 -8.29 -3.61
C ALA A 213 -7.80 -7.13 -4.61
N LEU A 214 -8.17 -5.94 -4.15
CA LEU A 214 -8.21 -4.73 -4.98
C LEU A 214 -6.79 -4.33 -5.42
N ALA A 215 -5.82 -4.34 -4.51
CA ALA A 215 -4.44 -4.02 -4.84
C ALA A 215 -3.86 -5.00 -5.88
N ALA A 216 -4.12 -6.30 -5.75
CA ALA A 216 -3.69 -7.31 -6.70
C ALA A 216 -4.36 -7.15 -8.08
N PHE A 217 -5.61 -6.72 -8.13
CA PHE A 217 -6.27 -6.36 -9.39
C PHE A 217 -5.62 -5.14 -10.03
N LEU A 218 -5.45 -4.04 -9.29
CA LEU A 218 -4.92 -2.78 -9.82
C LEU A 218 -3.47 -2.89 -10.32
N VAL A 219 -2.62 -3.71 -9.67
CA VAL A 219 -1.25 -3.92 -10.11
C VAL A 219 -1.16 -4.84 -11.32
N SER A 220 -2.15 -5.69 -11.55
CA SER A 220 -2.18 -6.65 -12.66
C SER A 220 -2.54 -5.99 -14.00
N ALA A 221 -2.37 -6.73 -15.09
CA ALA A 221 -2.76 -6.31 -16.44
C ALA A 221 -4.29 -6.19 -16.62
N GLU A 222 -5.09 -6.83 -15.76
CA GLU A 222 -6.55 -6.74 -15.79
C GLU A 222 -7.06 -5.30 -15.59
N ALA A 223 -6.30 -4.46 -14.87
CA ALA A 223 -6.58 -3.04 -14.67
C ALA A 223 -5.93 -2.14 -15.75
N GLY A 224 -5.70 -2.64 -16.96
CA GLY A 224 -4.96 -1.97 -18.03
C GLY A 224 -5.47 -0.58 -18.43
N TRP A 225 -6.72 -0.25 -18.11
CA TRP A 225 -7.35 1.04 -18.42
C TRP A 225 -7.61 1.92 -17.17
N ILE A 226 -6.94 1.59 -16.04
CA ILE A 226 -7.11 2.31 -14.76
C ILE A 226 -5.77 2.90 -14.33
N THR A 227 -5.67 4.24 -14.29
CA THR A 227 -4.51 4.97 -13.79
C THR A 227 -4.92 6.31 -13.19
N GLY A 228 -4.12 6.86 -12.27
CA GLY A 228 -4.38 8.14 -11.60
C GLY A 228 -5.57 8.14 -10.64
N GLN A 229 -6.07 6.96 -10.22
CA GLN A 229 -7.27 6.87 -9.40
C GLN A 229 -6.93 6.68 -7.91
N VAL A 230 -7.75 7.32 -7.06
CA VAL A 230 -7.84 7.02 -5.62
C VAL A 230 -9.14 6.26 -5.39
N ILE A 231 -9.03 4.98 -5.02
CA ILE A 231 -10.19 4.09 -4.90
C ILE A 231 -10.43 3.74 -3.43
N GLY A 232 -11.60 4.13 -2.92
CA GLY A 232 -12.03 3.76 -1.56
C GLY A 232 -12.32 2.26 -1.45
N ALA A 233 -11.66 1.60 -0.50
CA ALA A 233 -11.95 0.22 -0.10
C ALA A 233 -12.36 0.23 1.38
N ASP A 234 -13.56 0.72 1.65
CA ASP A 234 -13.97 1.24 2.95
C ASP A 234 -15.35 0.79 3.43
N GLY A 235 -15.95 -0.19 2.78
CA GLY A 235 -17.28 -0.67 3.13
C GLY A 235 -18.38 0.39 2.99
N GLY A 236 -18.17 1.39 2.13
CA GLY A 236 -19.11 2.48 1.87
C GLY A 236 -19.07 3.62 2.89
N ARG A 237 -18.06 3.64 3.79
CA ARG A 237 -17.97 4.63 4.86
C ARG A 237 -17.82 6.07 4.34
N SER A 238 -17.02 6.28 3.29
CA SER A 238 -16.72 7.62 2.79
C SER A 238 -17.82 8.20 1.91
N THR A 239 -18.66 7.37 1.30
CA THR A 239 -19.61 7.79 0.25
C THR A 239 -21.07 7.58 0.59
N LEU A 240 -21.40 6.58 1.44
CA LEU A 240 -22.76 6.20 1.72
C LEU A 240 -23.23 6.68 3.11
N ARG A 241 -24.46 7.19 3.17
CA ARG A 241 -25.21 7.46 4.40
C ARG A 241 -26.38 6.51 4.45
N THR A 242 -26.29 5.44 5.24
CA THR A 242 -27.29 4.38 5.34
C THR A 242 -28.36 4.64 6.41
N LYS A 243 -28.12 5.62 7.28
CA LYS A 243 -29.08 6.07 8.29
C LYS A 243 -29.17 7.58 8.17
N GLY A 244 -30.36 8.08 7.88
CA GLY A 244 -30.70 9.51 7.89
C GLY A 244 -30.91 10.04 9.29
#